data_54fa5345a4ed407486878713c0530804
#
_entry.id   54fa5345a4ed407486878713c0530804
#
_cell.length_a   1.000
_cell.length_b   1.000
_cell.length_c   1.000
_cell.angle_alpha   90.00
_cell.angle_beta   90.00
_cell.angle_gamma   90.00
#
_symmetry.space_group_name_H-M   'P 1'
#
loop_
_entity.id
_entity.type
_entity.pdbx_description
1 polymer ?
#
loop_
_entity_poly.entity_id
_entity_poly.type
_entity_poly.pdbx_seq_one_letter_code
_entity_poly.pdbx_strand_id
1 'polypeptide(L)'
;MKPIHMNRMSWPEYQRRVQKDGATVFLPCGATEQHGPHLPLGTDHLLAAAVSESVATRVGGLVAPPLAYGYKSQPKCGGGQHFCGTTSLDAATLIGQVRDTVREFARHGVRQLVLCNGHYENQWFLTEGIDLAIRDLGPNPPLTVMRLEYWDFFTNPTLERIFPEGFPGYALEHAAVLETSMMLHYHPDLVRLDLIPDDGPADFPPYDLYPPEPAWVPPSGVLSSAKAATKEKGGWMVEELTDRIAAAVRKEFG
;
A
#
# COMPACT_ATOMS: atom_id res chain seq x y z
N MET A 1 17.36 14.76 12.89
CA MET A 1 16.02 14.81 12.31
C MET A 1 14.97 14.55 13.39
N LYS A 2 13.80 15.19 13.35
CA LYS A 2 12.69 14.84 14.25
C LYS A 2 12.22 13.42 13.90
N PRO A 3 11.88 12.56 14.89
CA PRO A 3 11.35 11.25 14.60
C PRO A 3 10.04 11.38 13.83
N ILE A 4 9.84 10.53 12.82
CA ILE A 4 8.62 10.50 11.99
C ILE A 4 7.70 9.34 12.38
N HIS A 5 8.22 8.28 12.99
CA HIS A 5 7.44 7.11 13.37
C HIS A 5 6.69 7.32 14.67
N MET A 6 5.37 7.26 14.63
CA MET A 6 4.48 7.42 15.78
C MET A 6 4.81 6.43 16.91
N ASN A 7 5.07 5.17 16.58
CA ASN A 7 5.39 4.11 17.56
C ASN A 7 6.77 4.21 18.21
N ARG A 8 7.58 5.19 17.80
CA ARG A 8 8.90 5.49 18.39
C ARG A 8 8.88 6.80 19.19
N MET A 9 7.71 7.41 19.37
CA MET A 9 7.51 8.65 20.13
C MET A 9 6.87 8.38 21.48
N SER A 10 7.16 9.23 22.43
CA SER A 10 6.37 9.32 23.66
C SER A 10 5.01 9.98 23.36
N TRP A 11 4.00 9.69 24.19
CA TRP A 11 2.68 10.30 23.98
C TRP A 11 2.67 11.85 24.05
N PRO A 12 3.48 12.54 24.89
CA PRO A 12 3.52 14.00 24.87
C PRO A 12 4.15 14.56 23.60
N GLU A 13 5.15 13.87 23.03
CA GLU A 13 5.75 14.27 21.76
C GLU A 13 4.76 14.11 20.61
N TYR A 14 4.07 12.96 20.52
CA TYR A 14 3.02 12.73 19.53
C TYR A 14 1.91 13.79 19.64
N GLN A 15 1.41 14.06 20.87
CA GLN A 15 0.39 15.07 21.11
C GLN A 15 0.83 16.45 20.60
N ARG A 16 2.05 16.86 20.91
CA ARG A 16 2.59 18.14 20.44
C ARG A 16 2.62 18.20 18.92
N ARG A 17 3.09 17.12 18.26
CA ARG A 17 3.20 17.05 16.81
C ARG A 17 1.83 17.17 16.12
N VAL A 18 0.80 16.51 16.59
CA VAL A 18 -0.53 16.54 15.95
C VAL A 18 -1.33 17.78 16.33
N GLN A 19 -1.30 18.21 17.60
CA GLN A 19 -2.16 19.29 18.09
C GLN A 19 -1.54 20.68 17.94
N LYS A 20 -0.22 20.83 18.09
CA LYS A 20 0.47 22.11 18.00
C LYS A 20 1.15 22.34 16.66
N ASP A 21 1.86 21.31 16.16
CA ASP A 21 2.59 21.43 14.90
C ASP A 21 1.66 21.16 13.68
N GLY A 22 0.46 20.60 13.88
CA GLY A 22 -0.49 20.29 12.82
C GLY A 22 0.00 19.20 11.86
N ALA A 23 0.85 18.28 12.33
CA ALA A 23 1.46 17.27 11.46
C ALA A 23 0.43 16.34 10.82
N THR A 24 0.49 16.16 9.51
CA THR A 24 -0.24 15.14 8.77
C THR A 24 0.18 13.76 9.25
N VAL A 25 -0.77 12.87 9.52
CA VAL A 25 -0.50 11.48 9.88
C VAL A 25 -0.72 10.60 8.64
N PHE A 26 0.26 9.76 8.33
CA PHE A 26 0.16 8.73 7.30
C PHE A 26 -0.10 7.39 7.97
N LEU A 27 -1.16 6.71 7.55
CA LEU A 27 -1.50 5.33 7.93
C LEU A 27 -1.25 4.44 6.72
N PRO A 28 -0.11 3.70 6.69
CA PRO A 28 0.11 2.72 5.65
C PRO A 28 -0.89 1.57 5.78
N CYS A 29 -1.46 1.13 4.67
CA CYS A 29 -2.40 0.02 4.61
C CYS A 29 -1.90 -0.98 3.57
N GLY A 30 -1.71 -2.24 3.94
CA GLY A 30 -1.26 -3.28 3.04
C GLY A 30 -1.91 -4.61 3.37
N ALA A 31 -1.23 -5.70 3.07
CA ALA A 31 -1.63 -7.05 3.40
C ALA A 31 -0.42 -7.89 3.85
N THR A 32 -0.69 -9.06 4.38
CA THR A 32 0.26 -10.16 4.53
C THR A 32 -0.15 -11.23 3.54
N GLU A 33 0.53 -11.28 2.42
CA GLU A 33 0.14 -12.00 1.22
C GLU A 33 1.35 -12.61 0.53
N GLN A 34 1.16 -13.75 -0.11
CA GLN A 34 2.22 -14.33 -0.95
C GLN A 34 2.60 -13.37 -2.09
N HIS A 35 3.88 -13.25 -2.39
CA HIS A 35 4.43 -12.47 -3.51
C HIS A 35 5.53 -13.26 -4.22
N GLY A 36 5.19 -14.50 -4.58
CA GLY A 36 6.14 -15.43 -5.16
C GLY A 36 7.27 -15.83 -4.21
N PRO A 37 8.22 -16.65 -4.69
CA PRO A 37 9.33 -17.11 -3.86
C PRO A 37 10.43 -16.06 -3.64
N HIS A 38 10.41 -14.93 -4.35
CA HIS A 38 11.47 -13.93 -4.37
C HIS A 38 11.18 -12.68 -3.54
N LEU A 39 9.93 -12.46 -3.09
CA LEU A 39 9.53 -11.36 -2.23
C LEU A 39 8.95 -11.87 -0.90
N PRO A 40 9.04 -11.07 0.18
CA PRO A 40 8.47 -11.43 1.47
C PRO A 40 6.94 -11.32 1.48
N LEU A 41 6.29 -12.04 2.39
CA LEU A 41 4.84 -11.98 2.61
C LEU A 41 4.32 -10.58 2.98
N GLY A 42 5.19 -9.71 3.46
CA GLY A 42 4.84 -8.36 3.89
C GLY A 42 5.02 -7.28 2.80
N THR A 43 5.22 -7.65 1.54
CA THR A 43 5.54 -6.70 0.45
C THR A 43 4.63 -5.49 0.46
N ASP A 44 3.31 -5.67 0.50
CA ASP A 44 2.33 -4.60 0.45
C ASP A 44 2.48 -3.58 1.58
N HIS A 45 2.50 -4.05 2.82
CA HIS A 45 2.59 -3.14 3.96
C HIS A 45 3.99 -2.54 4.14
N LEU A 46 5.04 -3.24 3.70
CA LEU A 46 6.40 -2.71 3.69
C LEU A 46 6.54 -1.58 2.66
N LEU A 47 6.02 -1.76 1.44
CA LEU A 47 6.03 -0.73 0.41
C LEU A 47 5.15 0.46 0.80
N ALA A 48 3.92 0.23 1.28
CA ALA A 48 3.05 1.30 1.76
C ALA A 48 3.70 2.11 2.89
N ALA A 49 4.39 1.45 3.82
CA ALA A 49 5.13 2.11 4.90
C ALA A 49 6.30 2.94 4.37
N ALA A 50 7.14 2.38 3.48
CA ALA A 50 8.31 3.06 2.94
C ALA A 50 7.94 4.28 2.07
N VAL A 51 6.88 4.17 1.26
CA VAL A 51 6.32 5.31 0.50
C VAL A 51 5.82 6.38 1.47
N SER A 52 5.05 5.99 2.50
CA SER A 52 4.56 6.92 3.52
C SER A 52 5.71 7.63 4.26
N GLU A 53 6.80 6.92 4.57
CA GLU A 53 7.99 7.48 5.20
C GLU A 53 8.68 8.51 4.30
N SER A 54 8.82 8.21 3.02
CA SER A 54 9.41 9.10 2.02
C SER A 54 8.60 10.40 1.91
N VAL A 55 7.27 10.27 1.78
CA VAL A 55 6.36 11.42 1.69
C VAL A 55 6.30 12.21 3.00
N ALA A 56 6.14 11.54 4.15
CA ALA A 56 6.10 12.19 5.46
C ALA A 56 7.37 13.01 5.73
N THR A 57 8.53 12.51 5.30
CA THR A 57 9.80 13.24 5.38
C THR A 57 9.77 14.53 4.57
N ARG A 58 9.16 14.53 3.37
CA ARG A 58 9.04 15.70 2.49
C ARG A 58 8.06 16.77 2.98
N VAL A 59 7.01 16.35 3.71
CA VAL A 59 5.95 17.26 4.18
C VAL A 59 6.01 17.53 5.70
N GLY A 60 6.94 16.92 6.42
CA GLY A 60 7.04 17.06 7.87
C GLY A 60 5.97 16.29 8.64
N GLY A 61 5.43 15.23 8.06
CA GLY A 61 4.38 14.40 8.63
C GLY A 61 4.87 13.36 9.65
N LEU A 62 3.95 12.50 10.08
CA LEU A 62 4.16 11.34 10.94
C LEU A 62 3.68 10.07 10.23
N VAL A 63 4.31 8.94 10.54
CA VAL A 63 3.90 7.64 10.03
C VAL A 63 3.41 6.77 11.18
N ALA A 64 2.17 6.32 11.11
CA ALA A 64 1.58 5.38 12.05
C ALA A 64 2.06 3.94 11.76
N PRO A 65 1.94 3.01 12.71
CA PRO A 65 2.12 1.59 12.44
C PRO A 65 1.19 1.14 11.31
N PRO A 66 1.68 0.30 10.38
CA PRO A 66 0.89 -0.12 9.24
C PRO A 66 -0.27 -1.05 9.64
N LEU A 67 -1.36 -1.01 8.89
CA LEU A 67 -2.33 -2.10 8.82
C LEU A 67 -1.72 -3.19 7.94
N ALA A 68 -1.20 -4.24 8.59
CA ALA A 68 -0.43 -5.30 7.92
C ALA A 68 -1.30 -6.48 7.46
N TYR A 69 -2.54 -6.56 7.89
CA TYR A 69 -3.50 -7.56 7.44
C TYR A 69 -4.62 -6.87 6.67
N GLY A 70 -4.68 -7.16 5.37
CA GLY A 70 -5.64 -6.59 4.43
C GLY A 70 -6.82 -7.51 4.13
N TYR A 71 -7.65 -7.08 3.18
CA TYR A 71 -8.71 -7.91 2.63
C TYR A 71 -8.13 -9.05 1.80
N LYS A 72 -8.86 -10.13 1.68
CA LYS A 72 -8.46 -11.31 0.89
C LYS A 72 -8.41 -10.99 -0.61
N SER A 73 -7.45 -11.58 -1.30
CA SER A 73 -7.35 -11.49 -2.76
C SER A 73 -8.59 -12.07 -3.44
N GLN A 74 -8.95 -11.47 -4.56
CA GLN A 74 -10.04 -11.97 -5.40
C GLN A 74 -9.63 -13.26 -6.12
N PRO A 75 -10.59 -14.08 -6.62
CA PRO A 75 -10.29 -15.35 -7.32
C PRO A 75 -9.32 -15.21 -8.49
N LYS A 76 -9.41 -14.13 -9.27
CA LYS A 76 -8.51 -13.82 -10.39
C LYS A 76 -7.45 -12.80 -9.99
N CYS A 77 -6.69 -13.09 -8.96
CA CYS A 77 -5.69 -12.20 -8.41
C CYS A 77 -4.49 -12.98 -7.86
N GLY A 78 -3.39 -12.30 -7.61
CA GLY A 78 -2.14 -12.95 -7.25
C GLY A 78 -2.09 -13.59 -5.88
N GLY A 79 -2.76 -13.01 -4.88
CA GLY A 79 -2.57 -13.38 -3.48
C GLY A 79 -2.94 -14.79 -3.11
N GLY A 80 -4.03 -15.28 -3.64
CA GLY A 80 -4.49 -16.66 -3.49
C GLY A 80 -4.53 -17.19 -2.05
N GLN A 81 -5.73 -17.42 -1.51
CA GLN A 81 -5.91 -17.93 -0.14
C GLN A 81 -5.38 -19.36 0.06
N HIS A 82 -5.04 -20.06 -1.02
CA HIS A 82 -4.45 -21.40 -0.99
C HIS A 82 -2.93 -21.41 -0.74
N PHE A 83 -2.26 -20.26 -0.84
CA PHE A 83 -0.83 -20.13 -0.51
C PHE A 83 -0.63 -20.01 1.01
N CYS A 84 0.26 -20.85 1.54
CA CYS A 84 0.64 -20.79 2.95
C CYS A 84 1.32 -19.45 3.26
N GLY A 85 0.88 -18.80 4.35
CA GLY A 85 1.40 -17.50 4.78
C GLY A 85 0.50 -16.32 4.40
N THR A 86 -0.29 -16.40 3.33
CA THR A 86 -1.35 -15.42 3.06
C THR A 86 -2.35 -15.41 4.22
N THR A 87 -2.47 -14.25 4.89
CA THR A 87 -3.31 -14.10 6.09
C THR A 87 -4.17 -12.85 5.92
N SER A 88 -5.45 -13.04 5.70
CA SER A 88 -6.37 -11.98 5.31
C SER A 88 -7.48 -11.78 6.31
N LEU A 89 -8.07 -10.60 6.30
CA LEU A 89 -9.26 -10.25 7.06
C LEU A 89 -10.52 -10.37 6.20
N ASP A 90 -11.63 -10.69 6.83
CA ASP A 90 -12.93 -10.49 6.21
C ASP A 90 -13.29 -8.99 6.14
N ALA A 91 -14.13 -8.62 5.17
CA ALA A 91 -14.54 -7.24 4.92
C ALA A 91 -14.99 -6.51 6.19
N ALA A 92 -15.87 -7.11 6.98
CA ALA A 92 -16.41 -6.49 8.18
C ALA A 92 -15.31 -6.17 9.22
N THR A 93 -14.30 -7.03 9.33
CA THR A 93 -13.18 -6.85 10.26
C THR A 93 -12.29 -5.69 9.81
N LEU A 94 -11.90 -5.64 8.53
CA LEU A 94 -11.08 -4.56 8.00
C LEU A 94 -11.82 -3.21 8.07
N ILE A 95 -13.08 -3.16 7.64
CA ILE A 95 -13.94 -1.97 7.75
C ILE A 95 -14.00 -1.48 9.19
N GLY A 96 -14.25 -2.37 10.15
CA GLY A 96 -14.30 -2.04 11.58
C GLY A 96 -12.97 -1.49 12.09
N GLN A 97 -11.86 -2.11 11.74
CA GLN A 97 -10.51 -1.66 12.11
C GLN A 97 -10.21 -0.26 11.58
N VAL A 98 -10.52 0.01 10.31
CA VAL A 98 -10.32 1.33 9.69
C VAL A 98 -11.21 2.38 10.38
N ARG A 99 -12.51 2.08 10.54
CA ARG A 99 -13.47 2.95 11.22
C ARG A 99 -12.99 3.37 12.61
N ASP A 100 -12.59 2.41 13.43
CA ASP A 100 -12.13 2.69 14.79
C ASP A 100 -10.81 3.46 14.79
N THR A 101 -9.86 3.11 13.92
CA THR A 101 -8.56 3.78 13.82
C THR A 101 -8.72 5.25 13.41
N VAL A 102 -9.56 5.55 12.41
CA VAL A 102 -9.83 6.93 11.97
C VAL A 102 -10.47 7.75 13.08
N ARG A 103 -11.43 7.17 13.80
CA ARG A 103 -12.08 7.83 14.96
C ARG A 103 -11.09 8.13 16.09
N GLU A 104 -10.17 7.20 16.37
CA GLU A 104 -9.13 7.41 17.38
C GLU A 104 -8.15 8.52 16.97
N PHE A 105 -7.75 8.60 15.71
CA PHE A 105 -6.94 9.72 15.23
C PHE A 105 -7.68 11.06 15.37
N ALA A 106 -8.98 11.11 15.06
CA ALA A 106 -9.79 12.31 15.29
C ALA A 106 -9.83 12.70 16.78
N ARG A 107 -10.01 11.71 17.68
CA ARG A 107 -10.00 11.91 19.14
C ARG A 107 -8.66 12.44 19.64
N HIS A 108 -7.54 12.06 19.01
CA HIS A 108 -6.20 12.57 19.34
C HIS A 108 -5.98 14.01 18.88
N GLY A 109 -6.84 14.56 18.04
CA GLY A 109 -6.71 15.89 17.46
C GLY A 109 -5.93 15.92 16.14
N VAL A 110 -5.79 14.77 15.46
CA VAL A 110 -5.31 14.71 14.07
C VAL A 110 -6.33 15.41 13.17
N ARG A 111 -5.85 16.34 12.33
CA ARG A 111 -6.69 17.09 11.40
C ARG A 111 -6.53 16.63 9.95
N GLN A 112 -5.41 16.01 9.65
CA GLN A 112 -5.00 15.59 8.31
C GLN A 112 -4.49 14.16 8.39
N LEU A 113 -5.23 13.23 7.78
CA LEU A 113 -4.92 11.81 7.77
C LEU A 113 -4.82 11.31 6.34
N VAL A 114 -3.72 10.61 6.01
CA VAL A 114 -3.53 9.96 4.72
C VAL A 114 -3.52 8.45 4.93
N LEU A 115 -4.45 7.72 4.31
CA LEU A 115 -4.37 6.27 4.17
C LEU A 115 -3.64 5.97 2.85
N CYS A 116 -2.42 5.45 2.95
CA CYS A 116 -1.60 5.04 1.82
C CYS A 116 -1.76 3.54 1.60
N ASN A 117 -2.53 3.16 0.58
CA ASN A 117 -2.81 1.76 0.29
C ASN A 117 -1.73 1.14 -0.60
N GLY A 118 -1.30 -0.05 -0.25
CA GLY A 118 -0.36 -0.90 -0.97
C GLY A 118 -0.93 -2.27 -1.35
N HIS A 119 -2.23 -2.52 -1.18
CA HIS A 119 -2.89 -3.78 -1.53
C HIS A 119 -4.17 -3.50 -2.32
N TYR A 120 -4.25 -4.03 -3.54
CA TYR A 120 -5.30 -3.69 -4.50
C TYR A 120 -6.71 -3.89 -3.95
N GLU A 121 -6.97 -4.99 -3.28
CA GLU A 121 -8.29 -5.35 -2.78
C GLU A 121 -8.75 -4.56 -1.55
N ASN A 122 -7.88 -3.85 -0.90
CA ASN A 122 -8.25 -3.04 0.27
C ASN A 122 -9.14 -1.85 -0.08
N GLN A 123 -9.04 -1.30 -1.29
CA GLN A 123 -9.54 0.04 -1.63
C GLN A 123 -11.01 0.28 -1.25
N TRP A 124 -11.91 -0.67 -1.52
CA TRP A 124 -13.34 -0.51 -1.24
C TRP A 124 -13.65 -0.59 0.26
N PHE A 125 -12.92 -1.43 0.99
CA PHE A 125 -13.11 -1.62 2.42
C PHE A 125 -12.49 -0.49 3.24
N LEU A 126 -11.37 0.08 2.78
CA LEU A 126 -10.84 1.32 3.34
C LEU A 126 -11.83 2.47 3.13
N THR A 127 -12.41 2.59 1.94
CA THR A 127 -13.42 3.61 1.63
C THR A 127 -14.62 3.51 2.56
N GLU A 128 -15.19 2.31 2.72
CA GLU A 128 -16.35 2.11 3.61
C GLU A 128 -15.99 2.39 5.07
N GLY A 129 -14.83 1.94 5.54
CA GLY A 129 -14.38 2.19 6.91
C GLY A 129 -14.18 3.69 7.20
N ILE A 130 -13.64 4.45 6.24
CA ILE A 130 -13.51 5.90 6.33
C ILE A 130 -14.90 6.56 6.36
N ASP A 131 -15.80 6.19 5.43
CA ASP A 131 -17.13 6.78 5.34
C ASP A 131 -17.93 6.57 6.64
N LEU A 132 -17.90 5.36 7.19
CA LEU A 132 -18.53 5.07 8.47
C LEU A 132 -17.91 5.87 9.62
N ALA A 133 -16.59 6.03 9.66
CA ALA A 133 -15.93 6.86 10.68
C ALA A 133 -16.36 8.34 10.57
N ILE A 134 -16.42 8.88 9.36
CA ILE A 134 -16.84 10.26 9.11
C ILE A 134 -18.30 10.47 9.54
N ARG A 135 -19.20 9.51 9.25
CA ARG A 135 -20.59 9.55 9.72
C ARG A 135 -20.70 9.54 11.25
N ASP A 136 -19.88 8.72 11.93
CA ASP A 136 -19.85 8.68 13.40
C ASP A 136 -19.36 10.00 14.02
N LEU A 137 -18.44 10.69 13.36
CA LEU A 137 -17.91 11.98 13.80
C LEU A 137 -18.90 13.14 13.57
N GLY A 138 -19.97 12.90 12.82
CA GLY A 138 -21.05 13.84 12.60
C GLY A 138 -20.81 14.82 11.43
N PRO A 139 -21.67 15.85 11.29
CA PRO A 139 -21.71 16.70 10.09
C PRO A 139 -20.49 17.61 9.91
N ASN A 140 -19.70 17.82 10.96
CA ASN A 140 -18.50 18.66 10.93
C ASN A 140 -17.31 17.87 11.53
N PRO A 141 -16.80 16.85 10.82
CA PRO A 141 -15.71 16.03 11.32
C PRO A 141 -14.46 16.89 11.54
N PRO A 142 -13.71 16.65 12.63
CA PRO A 142 -12.55 17.47 12.98
C PRO A 142 -11.30 17.18 12.13
N LEU A 143 -11.35 16.15 11.26
CA LEU A 143 -10.26 15.77 10.37
C LEU A 143 -10.73 15.64 8.92
N THR A 144 -9.79 15.84 8.00
CA THR A 144 -9.92 15.46 6.58
C THR A 144 -9.10 14.19 6.34
N VAL A 145 -9.66 13.25 5.61
CA VAL A 145 -9.01 11.98 5.26
C VAL A 145 -8.75 11.93 3.75
N MET A 146 -7.51 11.72 3.37
CA MET A 146 -7.09 11.39 2.01
C MET A 146 -6.83 9.88 1.95
N ARG A 147 -7.49 9.16 1.06
CA ARG A 147 -7.15 7.78 0.72
C ARG A 147 -6.52 7.75 -0.66
N LEU A 148 -5.45 7.04 -0.81
CA LEU A 148 -4.74 6.90 -2.09
C LEU A 148 -4.18 5.49 -2.25
N GLU A 149 -4.13 5.03 -3.48
CA GLU A 149 -3.30 3.93 -3.96
C GLU A 149 -2.00 4.54 -4.49
N TYR A 150 -0.83 4.12 -3.96
CA TYR A 150 0.43 4.76 -4.37
C TYR A 150 0.71 4.57 -5.87
N TRP A 151 0.30 3.47 -6.48
CA TRP A 151 0.53 3.18 -7.90
C TRP A 151 -0.25 4.11 -8.86
N ASP A 152 -1.33 4.73 -8.42
CA ASP A 152 -2.09 5.70 -9.24
C ASP A 152 -1.32 7.00 -9.48
N PHE A 153 -0.19 7.17 -8.80
CA PHE A 153 0.69 8.32 -8.98
C PHE A 153 1.77 8.10 -10.04
N PHE A 154 1.90 6.91 -10.63
CA PHE A 154 2.79 6.72 -11.78
C PHE A 154 2.25 7.43 -13.02
N THR A 155 3.14 8.08 -13.78
CA THR A 155 2.79 8.66 -15.06
C THR A 155 3.03 7.69 -16.21
N ASN A 156 2.34 7.89 -17.35
CA ASN A 156 2.59 7.10 -18.55
C ASN A 156 4.07 7.14 -18.96
N PRO A 157 4.78 8.29 -19.00
CA PRO A 157 6.21 8.32 -19.31
C PRO A 157 7.06 7.44 -18.37
N THR A 158 6.74 7.40 -17.09
CA THR A 158 7.45 6.52 -16.14
C THR A 158 7.14 5.06 -16.42
N LEU A 159 5.88 4.70 -16.66
CA LEU A 159 5.50 3.33 -17.01
C LEU A 159 6.16 2.89 -18.33
N GLU A 160 6.19 3.73 -19.35
CA GLU A 160 6.89 3.46 -20.63
C GLU A 160 8.41 3.25 -20.43
N ARG A 161 9.01 4.01 -19.52
CA ARG A 161 10.43 3.85 -19.17
C ARG A 161 10.70 2.53 -18.43
N ILE A 162 9.79 2.10 -17.57
CA ILE A 162 9.90 0.86 -16.80
C ILE A 162 9.62 -0.35 -17.70
N PHE A 163 8.66 -0.22 -18.60
CA PHE A 163 8.19 -1.28 -19.50
C PHE A 163 8.37 -0.86 -20.97
N PRO A 164 9.59 -0.90 -21.51
CA PRO A 164 9.84 -0.49 -22.90
C PRO A 164 9.14 -1.38 -23.93
N GLU A 165 8.75 -2.60 -23.55
CA GLU A 165 7.99 -3.55 -24.38
C GLU A 165 6.47 -3.45 -24.18
N GLY A 166 6.00 -2.55 -23.31
CA GLY A 166 4.60 -2.31 -22.98
C GLY A 166 4.25 -2.71 -21.54
N PHE A 167 3.44 -1.89 -20.90
CA PHE A 167 2.95 -2.14 -19.54
C PHE A 167 1.84 -3.21 -19.56
N PRO A 168 1.96 -4.32 -18.81
CA PRO A 168 0.98 -5.41 -18.84
C PRO A 168 -0.35 -5.06 -18.15
N GLY A 169 -0.43 -3.94 -17.45
CA GLY A 169 -1.57 -3.52 -16.64
C GLY A 169 -1.44 -3.91 -15.18
N TYR A 170 -2.02 -3.12 -14.29
CA TYR A 170 -1.95 -3.33 -12.84
C TYR A 170 -2.53 -4.67 -12.39
N ALA A 171 -3.48 -5.24 -13.12
CA ALA A 171 -4.06 -6.54 -12.81
C ALA A 171 -3.05 -7.71 -12.87
N LEU A 172 -1.92 -7.53 -13.57
CA LEU A 172 -0.84 -8.51 -13.68
C LEU A 172 0.43 -8.10 -12.91
N GLU A 173 0.42 -6.96 -12.23
CA GLU A 173 1.57 -6.44 -11.47
C GLU A 173 1.58 -6.89 -10.00
N HIS A 174 1.26 -8.17 -9.76
CA HIS A 174 1.46 -8.81 -8.45
C HIS A 174 2.77 -9.59 -8.43
N ALA A 175 3.65 -9.24 -7.51
CA ALA A 175 5.01 -9.79 -7.39
C ALA A 175 5.84 -9.63 -8.68
N ALA A 176 5.52 -8.66 -9.52
CA ALA A 176 6.13 -8.45 -10.82
C ALA A 176 7.17 -7.31 -10.81
N VAL A 177 7.35 -6.59 -11.91
CA VAL A 177 8.45 -5.62 -12.08
C VAL A 177 8.31 -4.43 -11.14
N LEU A 178 7.09 -3.89 -10.94
CA LEU A 178 6.90 -2.69 -10.11
C LEU A 178 7.27 -2.97 -8.66
N GLU A 179 6.61 -3.95 -8.04
CA GLU A 179 6.82 -4.27 -6.63
C GLU A 179 8.24 -4.77 -6.38
N THR A 180 8.76 -5.67 -7.22
CA THR A 180 10.13 -6.17 -7.08
C THR A 180 11.17 -5.05 -7.19
N SER A 181 10.99 -4.09 -8.12
CA SER A 181 11.92 -2.96 -8.25
C SER A 181 11.84 -2.01 -7.06
N MET A 182 10.65 -1.73 -6.54
CA MET A 182 10.48 -0.89 -5.34
C MET A 182 11.05 -1.58 -4.10
N MET A 183 10.84 -2.90 -3.95
CA MET A 183 11.44 -3.68 -2.88
C MET A 183 12.97 -3.70 -2.97
N LEU A 184 13.55 -3.82 -4.16
CA LEU A 184 15.00 -3.70 -4.36
C LEU A 184 15.53 -2.31 -3.96
N HIS A 185 14.73 -1.27 -4.11
CA HIS A 185 15.12 0.08 -3.71
C HIS A 185 15.06 0.26 -2.18
N TYR A 186 13.94 -0.12 -1.56
CA TYR A 186 13.68 0.12 -0.14
C TYR A 186 14.22 -0.96 0.79
N HIS A 187 14.11 -2.22 0.39
CA HIS A 187 14.39 -3.41 1.21
C HIS A 187 15.17 -4.47 0.43
N PRO A 188 16.35 -4.15 -0.14
CA PRO A 188 17.12 -5.06 -1.00
C PRO A 188 17.46 -6.38 -0.32
N ASP A 189 17.65 -6.37 1.00
CA ASP A 189 18.00 -7.56 1.79
C ASP A 189 16.86 -8.58 1.91
N LEU A 190 15.63 -8.18 1.57
CA LEU A 190 14.44 -9.04 1.58
C LEU A 190 14.12 -9.63 0.21
N VAL A 191 14.83 -9.24 -0.85
CA VAL A 191 14.57 -9.69 -2.22
C VAL A 191 15.52 -10.81 -2.61
N ARG A 192 14.98 -11.90 -3.14
CA ARG A 192 15.72 -13.07 -3.59
C ARG A 192 15.65 -13.19 -5.11
N LEU A 193 16.47 -12.40 -5.82
CA LEU A 193 16.48 -12.38 -7.30
C LEU A 193 16.78 -13.76 -7.92
N ASP A 194 17.52 -14.60 -7.19
CA ASP A 194 17.83 -15.97 -7.57
C ASP A 194 16.61 -16.91 -7.58
N LEU A 195 15.50 -16.48 -6.97
CA LEU A 195 14.25 -17.24 -6.86
C LEU A 195 13.12 -16.70 -7.76
N ILE A 196 13.39 -15.71 -8.63
CA ILE A 196 12.38 -15.23 -9.58
C ILE A 196 11.96 -16.40 -10.49
N PRO A 197 10.65 -16.75 -10.53
CA PRO A 197 10.20 -17.90 -11.30
C PRO A 197 10.20 -17.64 -12.81
N ASP A 198 10.10 -18.73 -13.57
CA ASP A 198 9.97 -18.71 -15.03
C ASP A 198 8.53 -18.92 -15.51
N ASP A 199 7.56 -18.78 -14.63
CA ASP A 199 6.16 -18.89 -14.98
C ASP A 199 5.78 -17.84 -16.03
N GLY A 200 4.92 -18.23 -16.97
CA GLY A 200 4.33 -17.29 -17.92
C GLY A 200 3.35 -16.34 -17.23
N PRO A 201 2.89 -15.30 -17.94
CA PRO A 201 1.88 -14.42 -17.38
C PRO A 201 0.60 -15.18 -17.10
N ALA A 202 -0.09 -14.78 -16.01
CA ALA A 202 -1.44 -15.30 -15.74
C ALA A 202 -2.41 -14.87 -16.85
N ASP A 203 -3.35 -15.75 -17.15
CA ASP A 203 -4.44 -15.49 -18.10
C ASP A 203 -5.78 -15.68 -17.38
N PHE A 204 -6.40 -14.56 -17.02
CA PHE A 204 -7.65 -14.56 -16.27
C PHE A 204 -8.86 -14.36 -17.18
N PRO A 205 -9.97 -15.11 -16.96
CA PRO A 205 -11.22 -14.82 -17.64
C PRO A 205 -11.80 -13.47 -17.17
N PRO A 206 -12.75 -12.88 -17.94
CA PRO A 206 -13.36 -11.60 -17.54
C PRO A 206 -14.42 -11.73 -16.44
N TYR A 207 -14.39 -12.80 -15.65
CA TYR A 207 -15.31 -13.08 -14.54
C TYR A 207 -14.59 -13.80 -13.39
N ASP A 208 -15.17 -13.75 -12.20
CA ASP A 208 -14.73 -14.55 -11.04
C ASP A 208 -15.55 -15.84 -10.95
N LEU A 209 -14.94 -16.89 -10.40
CA LEU A 209 -15.59 -18.16 -10.11
C LEU A 209 -15.53 -18.45 -8.61
N TYR A 210 -16.64 -18.92 -8.08
CA TYR A 210 -16.71 -19.35 -6.67
C TYR A 210 -17.27 -20.77 -6.58
N PRO A 211 -16.59 -21.72 -5.91
CA PRO A 211 -15.29 -21.56 -5.22
C PRO A 211 -14.17 -21.11 -6.19
N PRO A 212 -13.14 -20.42 -5.70
CA PRO A 212 -12.01 -20.00 -6.53
C PRO A 212 -11.34 -21.19 -7.21
N GLU A 213 -10.88 -20.98 -8.47
CA GLU A 213 -10.12 -21.96 -9.23
C GLU A 213 -8.61 -21.70 -9.07
N PRO A 214 -7.90 -22.49 -8.26
CA PRO A 214 -6.48 -22.25 -7.99
C PRO A 214 -5.59 -22.32 -9.23
N ALA A 215 -6.01 -23.08 -10.27
CA ALA A 215 -5.25 -23.22 -11.50
C ALA A 215 -5.15 -21.93 -12.34
N TRP A 216 -5.96 -20.91 -12.04
CA TRP A 216 -5.86 -19.61 -12.70
C TRP A 216 -4.63 -18.80 -12.23
N VAL A 217 -4.14 -19.09 -11.03
CA VAL A 217 -2.93 -18.43 -10.49
C VAL A 217 -1.73 -19.33 -10.82
N PRO A 218 -0.66 -18.77 -11.39
CA PRO A 218 0.57 -19.55 -11.61
C PRO A 218 1.05 -20.23 -10.33
N PRO A 219 1.67 -21.42 -10.41
CA PRO A 219 2.10 -22.17 -9.22
C PRO A 219 3.02 -21.40 -8.28
N SER A 220 3.79 -20.44 -8.80
CA SER A 220 4.63 -19.54 -7.99
C SER A 220 3.85 -18.43 -7.30
N GLY A 221 2.63 -18.13 -7.74
CA GLY A 221 1.87 -16.97 -7.31
C GLY A 221 2.24 -15.64 -7.99
N VAL A 222 3.23 -15.61 -8.87
CA VAL A 222 3.68 -14.41 -9.59
C VAL A 222 2.83 -14.24 -10.85
N LEU A 223 2.20 -13.08 -11.05
CA LEU A 223 1.25 -12.91 -12.16
C LEU A 223 1.91 -12.49 -13.48
N SER A 224 3.07 -11.86 -13.45
CA SER A 224 3.90 -11.64 -14.63
C SER A 224 5.39 -11.62 -14.25
N SER A 225 6.26 -11.74 -15.25
CA SER A 225 7.70 -11.90 -14.99
C SER A 225 8.30 -10.69 -14.26
N ALA A 226 8.98 -10.94 -13.13
CA ALA A 226 9.77 -9.96 -12.40
C ALA A 226 11.22 -9.81 -12.91
N LYS A 227 11.65 -10.58 -13.93
CA LYS A 227 13.06 -10.62 -14.40
C LYS A 227 13.62 -9.26 -14.83
N ALA A 228 12.77 -8.36 -15.31
CA ALA A 228 13.18 -7.02 -15.71
C ALA A 228 13.23 -6.02 -14.54
N ALA A 229 12.97 -6.46 -13.31
CA ALA A 229 13.04 -5.61 -12.12
C ALA A 229 14.48 -5.20 -11.80
N THR A 230 14.67 -3.93 -11.43
CA THR A 230 15.97 -3.42 -11.01
C THR A 230 15.81 -2.37 -9.91
N LYS A 231 16.84 -2.24 -9.07
CA LYS A 231 16.90 -1.17 -8.06
C LYS A 231 16.81 0.23 -8.67
N GLU A 232 17.34 0.41 -9.88
CA GLU A 232 17.30 1.68 -10.60
C GLU A 232 15.86 2.06 -10.98
N LYS A 233 15.11 1.11 -11.55
CA LYS A 233 13.68 1.31 -11.83
C LYS A 233 12.90 1.66 -10.56
N GLY A 234 13.18 0.96 -9.46
CA GLY A 234 12.64 1.29 -8.14
C GLY A 234 12.94 2.72 -7.73
N GLY A 235 14.17 3.18 -7.93
CA GLY A 235 14.57 4.56 -7.63
C GLY A 235 13.77 5.61 -8.42
N TRP A 236 13.57 5.40 -9.73
CA TRP A 236 12.76 6.31 -10.56
C TRP A 236 11.30 6.38 -10.08
N MET A 237 10.71 5.23 -9.77
CA MET A 237 9.35 5.15 -9.25
C MET A 237 9.21 5.87 -7.91
N VAL A 238 10.11 5.60 -6.98
CA VAL A 238 10.07 6.18 -5.63
C VAL A 238 10.22 7.71 -5.67
N GLU A 239 11.10 8.23 -6.52
CA GLU A 239 11.27 9.68 -6.68
C GLU A 239 9.97 10.32 -7.18
N GLU A 240 9.37 9.79 -8.26
CA GLU A 240 8.11 10.30 -8.80
C GLU A 240 6.97 10.21 -7.80
N LEU A 241 6.75 9.05 -7.19
CA LEU A 241 5.70 8.85 -6.19
C LEU A 241 5.83 9.83 -5.03
N THR A 242 7.04 9.96 -4.48
CA THR A 242 7.29 10.83 -3.33
C THR A 242 6.95 12.27 -3.66
N ASP A 243 7.37 12.77 -4.82
CA ASP A 243 7.14 14.16 -5.21
C ASP A 243 5.67 14.42 -5.52
N ARG A 244 5.00 13.53 -6.24
CA ARG A 244 3.61 13.70 -6.65
C ARG A 244 2.64 13.55 -5.46
N ILE A 245 2.86 12.57 -4.59
CA ILE A 245 2.03 12.41 -3.40
C ILE A 245 2.27 13.59 -2.44
N ALA A 246 3.52 14.02 -2.24
CA ALA A 246 3.81 15.20 -1.42
C ALA A 246 3.16 16.48 -1.97
N ALA A 247 3.12 16.64 -3.30
CA ALA A 247 2.43 17.75 -3.94
C ALA A 247 0.92 17.70 -3.69
N ALA A 248 0.29 16.51 -3.82
CA ALA A 248 -1.11 16.30 -3.54
C ALA A 248 -1.45 16.63 -2.07
N VAL A 249 -0.63 16.12 -1.13
CA VAL A 249 -0.81 16.41 0.31
C VAL A 249 -0.72 17.90 0.60
N ARG A 250 0.26 18.62 0.04
CA ARG A 250 0.37 20.07 0.21
C ARG A 250 -0.79 20.83 -0.41
N LYS A 251 -1.31 20.38 -1.55
CA LYS A 251 -2.45 21.00 -2.21
C LYS A 251 -3.73 20.91 -1.38
N GLU A 252 -3.99 19.75 -0.78
CA GLU A 252 -5.26 19.49 -0.09
C GLU A 252 -5.20 19.85 1.41
N PHE A 253 -4.00 19.86 2.01
CA PHE A 253 -3.80 20.03 3.45
C PHE A 253 -2.96 21.27 3.83
N GLY A 254 -2.31 21.91 2.86
CA GLY A 254 -1.38 23.05 3.08
C GLY A 254 -2.01 24.42 3.16
#